data_c8aea7d15e8ebed6a9fc25bfe9588ae0
#
_entry.id   c8aea7d15e8ebed6a9fc25bfe9588ae0
#
_cell.length_a   1.000
_cell.length_b   1.000
_cell.length_c   1.000
_cell.angle_alpha   90.00
_cell.angle_beta   90.00
_cell.angle_gamma   90.00
#
_symmetry.space_group_name_H-M   'P 1'
#
loop_
_entity.id
_entity.type
_entity.pdbx_description
1 polymer ?
#
loop_
_entity_poly.entity_id
_entity_poly.type
_entity_poly.pdbx_seq_one_letter_code
_entity_poly.pdbx_strand_id
1 'polypeptide(L)'
;MPDFIWEGNINTSICDQLLNYYDNCTIVPKLSFQASPTQEMVEGHFRGHGKTSTDLHLHMILSHNEGCLKYYFDELSRCITEYMEEYTWSGGMESVISDGFNIQRYQPGEGYTLWHYERTNGELSKRFLAWMTYLTDNPDGGTEWLHQEKYVAGKKG
;
A
#
# COMPACT_ATOMS: atom_id res chain seq x y z
N MET A 1 -3.66 -0.50 -24.76
CA MET A 1 -2.67 0.29 -24.01
C MET A 1 -2.30 -0.53 -22.78
N PRO A 2 -1.06 -0.50 -22.31
CA PRO A 2 -0.72 -1.13 -21.04
C PRO A 2 -1.53 -0.50 -19.90
N ASP A 3 -1.96 -1.30 -18.94
CA ASP A 3 -2.75 -0.84 -17.80
C ASP A 3 -1.88 -0.26 -16.67
N PHE A 4 -0.56 -0.45 -16.75
CA PHE A 4 0.43 -0.04 -15.75
C PHE A 4 0.20 -0.63 -14.35
N ILE A 5 -0.54 -1.74 -14.28
CA ILE A 5 -0.76 -2.52 -13.06
C ILE A 5 0.04 -3.81 -13.22
N TRP A 6 1.08 -3.93 -12.43
CA TRP A 6 1.98 -5.07 -12.44
C TRP A 6 1.78 -5.91 -11.18
N GLU A 7 1.83 -7.22 -11.34
CA GLU A 7 1.68 -8.17 -10.26
C GLU A 7 2.96 -8.98 -10.13
N GLY A 8 3.60 -8.89 -8.98
CA GLY A 8 4.78 -9.65 -8.63
C GLY A 8 4.57 -10.47 -7.36
N ASN A 9 5.61 -11.17 -6.95
CA ASN A 9 5.55 -11.97 -5.73
C ASN A 9 6.81 -11.73 -4.91
N ILE A 10 6.65 -11.72 -3.58
CA ILE A 10 7.73 -11.75 -2.62
C ILE A 10 7.72 -13.07 -1.86
N ASN A 11 8.80 -13.36 -1.14
CA ASN A 11 8.86 -14.53 -0.28
C ASN A 11 7.81 -14.47 0.84
N THR A 12 6.90 -15.43 0.88
CA THR A 12 5.79 -15.48 1.85
C THR A 12 6.25 -15.54 3.31
N SER A 13 7.47 -16.03 3.59
CA SER A 13 8.03 -16.00 4.94
C SER A 13 8.27 -14.59 5.44
N ILE A 14 8.50 -13.62 4.54
CA ILE A 14 8.62 -12.20 4.90
C ILE A 14 7.26 -11.67 5.32
N CYS A 15 6.18 -12.08 4.65
CA CYS A 15 4.83 -11.72 5.07
C CYS A 15 4.54 -12.14 6.51
N ASP A 16 4.93 -13.37 6.89
CA ASP A 16 4.77 -13.86 8.27
C ASP A 16 5.58 -13.04 9.27
N GLN A 17 6.79 -12.66 8.92
CA GLN A 17 7.63 -11.80 9.76
C GLN A 17 7.02 -10.40 9.92
N LEU A 18 6.45 -9.83 8.85
CA LEU A 18 5.77 -8.53 8.90
C LEU A 18 4.49 -8.58 9.73
N LEU A 19 3.73 -9.67 9.67
CA LEU A 19 2.56 -9.87 10.54
C LEU A 19 2.98 -9.95 12.01
N ASN A 20 4.02 -10.72 12.32
CA ASN A 20 4.57 -10.78 13.67
C ASN A 20 5.11 -9.41 14.13
N TYR A 21 5.77 -8.67 13.24
CA TYR A 21 6.23 -7.31 13.53
C TYR A 21 5.05 -6.38 13.83
N TYR A 22 4.01 -6.40 13.01
CA TYR A 22 2.80 -5.62 13.24
C TYR A 22 2.18 -5.93 14.60
N ASP A 23 2.05 -7.21 14.96
CA ASP A 23 1.41 -7.61 16.22
C ASP A 23 2.20 -7.15 17.46
N ASN A 24 3.52 -7.21 17.40
CA ASN A 24 4.42 -6.97 18.52
C ASN A 24 5.08 -5.59 18.53
N CYS A 25 4.84 -4.75 17.51
CA CYS A 25 5.46 -3.42 17.44
C CYS A 25 5.00 -2.53 18.60
N THR A 26 5.97 -2.01 19.33
CA THR A 26 5.79 -1.04 20.43
C THR A 26 6.45 0.32 20.14
N ILE A 27 7.13 0.44 19.00
CA ILE A 27 7.89 1.65 18.63
C ILE A 27 6.92 2.79 18.28
N VAL A 28 5.83 2.46 17.60
CA VAL A 28 4.79 3.42 17.24
C VAL A 28 3.40 2.86 17.59
N PRO A 29 2.42 3.72 17.90
CA PRO A 29 1.07 3.27 18.18
C PRO A 29 0.36 2.78 16.92
N LYS A 30 -0.55 1.83 17.07
CA LYS A 30 -1.52 1.47 16.04
C LYS A 30 -2.64 2.51 16.02
N LEU A 31 -2.97 3.00 14.82
CA LEU A 31 -4.00 4.01 14.62
C LEU A 31 -5.24 3.35 14.00
N SER A 32 -6.39 3.55 14.63
CA SER A 32 -7.67 3.05 14.12
C SER A 32 -8.37 4.12 13.30
N PHE A 33 -8.83 3.75 12.12
CA PHE A 33 -9.61 4.57 11.21
C PHE A 33 -11.03 4.01 11.13
N GLN A 34 -12.01 4.90 11.15
CA GLN A 34 -13.42 4.56 10.98
C GLN A 34 -13.97 5.34 9.80
N ALA A 35 -14.56 4.62 8.84
CA ALA A 35 -15.27 5.26 7.75
C ALA A 35 -16.39 6.15 8.30
N SER A 36 -16.47 7.39 7.82
CA SER A 36 -17.62 8.24 8.14
C SER A 36 -18.81 7.78 7.32
N PRO A 37 -19.99 7.54 7.93
CA PRO A 37 -21.20 7.19 7.21
C PRO A 37 -21.76 8.35 6.36
N THR A 38 -21.27 9.57 6.59
CA THR A 38 -21.68 10.78 5.87
C THR A 38 -20.51 11.30 5.06
N GLN A 39 -20.63 11.19 3.73
CA GLN A 39 -19.84 12.02 2.83
C GLN A 39 -20.42 13.45 2.90
N GLU A 40 -19.86 14.29 3.72
CA GLU A 40 -20.19 15.71 3.69
C GLU A 40 -19.44 16.37 2.57
N MET A 41 -20.16 16.97 1.62
CA MET A 41 -19.58 17.94 0.68
C MET A 41 -19.40 19.26 1.42
N VAL A 42 -18.18 19.57 1.78
CA VAL A 42 -17.80 20.87 2.32
C VAL A 42 -17.01 21.59 1.27
N GLU A 43 -17.51 22.76 0.82
CA GLU A 43 -16.87 23.64 -0.18
C GLU A 43 -16.52 22.94 -1.51
N GLY A 44 -17.35 21.99 -1.98
CA GLY A 44 -17.13 21.28 -3.24
C GLY A 44 -16.10 20.14 -3.16
N HIS A 45 -15.61 19.83 -1.98
CA HIS A 45 -14.71 18.69 -1.74
C HIS A 45 -15.38 17.64 -0.85
N PHE A 46 -15.24 16.37 -1.24
CA PHE A 46 -15.66 15.27 -0.39
C PHE A 46 -14.73 15.18 0.82
N ARG A 47 -15.25 15.39 2.02
CA ARG A 47 -14.57 15.08 3.28
C ARG A 47 -15.21 13.84 3.88
N GLY A 48 -14.47 12.77 3.92
CA GLY A 48 -14.86 11.53 4.58
C GLY A 48 -13.76 10.50 4.35
N HIS A 49 -13.35 9.81 5.39
CA HIS A 49 -12.48 8.65 5.24
C HIS A 49 -13.38 7.46 4.90
N GLY A 50 -13.35 7.01 3.63
CA GLY A 50 -13.98 5.76 3.22
C GLY A 50 -13.23 4.52 3.70
N LYS A 51 -12.35 4.68 4.70
CA LYS A 51 -11.46 3.65 5.20
C LYS A 51 -11.82 3.26 6.63
N THR A 52 -12.00 1.96 6.84
CA THR A 52 -12.03 1.36 8.18
C THR A 52 -10.90 0.36 8.27
N SER A 53 -9.97 0.56 9.20
CA SER A 53 -8.77 -0.26 9.36
C SER A 53 -8.03 0.06 10.65
N THR A 54 -7.06 -0.77 10.99
CA THR A 54 -6.05 -0.45 12.02
C THR A 54 -4.66 -0.45 11.37
N ASP A 55 -3.99 0.69 11.40
CA ASP A 55 -2.75 0.93 10.68
C ASP A 55 -1.56 1.12 11.62
N LEU A 56 -0.42 0.61 11.20
CA LEU A 56 0.88 0.90 11.77
C LEU A 56 1.64 1.80 10.79
N HIS A 57 1.79 3.09 11.13
CA HIS A 57 2.52 4.06 10.31
C HIS A 57 4.00 4.02 10.66
N LEU A 58 4.83 3.72 9.70
CA LEU A 58 6.26 3.52 9.89
C LEU A 58 7.07 4.50 9.04
N HIS A 59 8.15 5.01 9.63
CA HIS A 59 9.11 5.84 8.91
C HIS A 59 10.16 4.96 8.22
N MET A 60 10.61 5.35 7.04
CA MET A 60 11.58 4.59 6.23
C MET A 60 12.90 4.29 6.97
N ILE A 61 13.30 5.10 7.94
CA ILE A 61 14.51 4.83 8.75
C ILE A 61 14.47 3.46 9.44
N LEU A 62 13.27 2.96 9.75
CA LEU A 62 13.09 1.65 10.39
C LEU A 62 13.45 0.50 9.43
N SER A 63 13.37 0.70 8.13
CA SER A 63 13.75 -0.31 7.14
C SER A 63 15.24 -0.70 7.22
N HIS A 64 16.07 0.15 7.80
CA HIS A 64 17.50 -0.12 7.99
C HIS A 64 17.81 -0.80 9.31
N ASN A 65 16.95 -0.69 10.31
CA ASN A 65 17.19 -1.13 11.67
C ASN A 65 16.45 -2.43 12.03
N GLU A 66 15.28 -2.68 11.39
CA GLU A 66 14.46 -3.85 11.64
C GLU A 66 14.63 -4.89 10.51
N GLY A 67 15.16 -6.06 10.85
CA GLY A 67 15.55 -7.06 9.86
C GLY A 67 14.45 -7.48 8.89
N CYS A 68 13.22 -7.69 9.38
CA CYS A 68 12.10 -8.05 8.52
C CYS A 68 11.70 -6.94 7.54
N LEU A 69 11.79 -5.68 7.95
CA LEU A 69 11.54 -4.53 7.10
C LEU A 69 12.61 -4.42 6.02
N LYS A 70 13.89 -4.60 6.39
CA LYS A 70 14.98 -4.62 5.41
C LYS A 70 14.76 -5.70 4.35
N TYR A 71 14.48 -6.93 4.75
CA TYR A 71 14.21 -8.02 3.80
C TYR A 71 13.02 -7.72 2.89
N TYR A 72 11.97 -7.12 3.44
CA TYR A 72 10.83 -6.69 2.64
C TYR A 72 11.21 -5.66 1.58
N PHE A 73 11.98 -4.63 1.94
CA PHE A 73 12.38 -3.59 1.01
C PHE A 73 13.41 -4.07 -0.03
N ASP A 74 14.22 -5.07 0.31
CA ASP A 74 15.11 -5.74 -0.67
C ASP A 74 14.24 -6.45 -1.75
N GLU A 75 13.20 -7.19 -1.36
CA GLU A 75 12.26 -7.84 -2.29
C GLU A 75 11.42 -6.82 -3.07
N LEU A 76 10.93 -5.78 -2.42
CA LEU A 76 10.19 -4.69 -3.07
C LEU A 76 11.05 -4.00 -4.14
N SER A 77 12.32 -3.77 -3.85
CA SER A 77 13.27 -3.17 -4.81
C SER A 77 13.43 -4.04 -6.05
N ARG A 78 13.48 -5.36 -5.89
CA ARG A 78 13.47 -6.30 -7.01
C ARG A 78 12.19 -6.17 -7.83
N CYS A 79 11.03 -6.17 -7.18
CA CYS A 79 9.73 -6.01 -7.85
C CYS A 79 9.63 -4.68 -8.60
N ILE A 80 10.11 -3.58 -8.01
CA ILE A 80 10.14 -2.27 -8.67
C ILE A 80 11.05 -2.31 -9.91
N THR A 81 12.20 -2.99 -9.85
CA THR A 81 13.09 -3.15 -10.99
C THR A 81 12.39 -3.90 -12.12
N GLU A 82 11.72 -5.01 -11.84
CA GLU A 82 10.97 -5.79 -12.82
C GLU A 82 9.82 -4.96 -13.43
N TYR A 83 9.11 -4.16 -12.62
CA TYR A 83 8.12 -3.20 -13.11
C TYR A 83 8.71 -2.19 -14.08
N MET A 84 9.87 -1.62 -13.75
CA MET A 84 10.54 -0.61 -14.57
C MET A 84 11.07 -1.20 -15.89
N GLU A 85 11.43 -2.48 -15.90
CA GLU A 85 11.83 -3.21 -17.11
C GLU A 85 10.62 -3.49 -18.03
N GLU A 86 9.49 -3.89 -17.45
CA GLU A 86 8.24 -4.13 -18.19
C GLU A 86 7.70 -2.83 -18.81
N TYR A 87 7.73 -1.74 -18.07
CA TYR A 87 7.22 -0.43 -18.50
C TYR A 87 8.38 0.54 -18.77
N THR A 88 9.06 0.34 -19.90
CA THR A 88 10.33 1.01 -20.26
C THR A 88 10.27 2.54 -20.32
N TRP A 89 9.08 3.15 -20.44
CA TRP A 89 8.93 4.61 -20.43
C TRP A 89 9.34 5.22 -19.07
N SER A 90 9.32 4.43 -18.00
CA SER A 90 9.72 4.84 -16.66
C SER A 90 11.24 4.79 -16.46
N GLY A 91 11.98 4.26 -17.42
CA GLY A 91 13.42 4.13 -17.38
C GLY A 91 14.14 5.48 -17.28
N GLY A 92 15.11 5.58 -16.39
CA GLY A 92 15.91 6.79 -16.17
C GLY A 92 15.32 7.78 -15.17
N MET A 93 14.20 7.49 -14.54
CA MET A 93 13.70 8.29 -13.41
C MET A 93 14.38 7.81 -12.12
N GLU A 94 15.15 8.69 -11.48
CA GLU A 94 15.52 8.47 -10.09
C GLU A 94 14.25 8.56 -9.23
N SER A 95 13.92 7.47 -8.56
CA SER A 95 12.81 7.41 -7.63
C SER A 95 13.31 7.03 -6.25
N VAL A 96 12.72 7.65 -5.24
CA VAL A 96 12.94 7.28 -3.85
C VAL A 96 11.61 6.85 -3.23
N ILE A 97 11.66 5.90 -2.35
CA ILE A 97 10.49 5.54 -1.55
C ILE A 97 10.19 6.74 -0.63
N SER A 98 8.92 7.12 -0.53
CA SER A 98 8.51 8.23 0.35
C SER A 98 8.91 7.99 1.80
N ASP A 99 8.92 9.03 2.61
CA ASP A 99 9.43 9.00 3.99
C ASP A 99 8.70 8.00 4.91
N GLY A 100 7.52 7.54 4.53
CA GLY A 100 6.72 6.61 5.32
C GLY A 100 6.00 5.56 4.49
N PHE A 101 5.64 4.48 5.18
CA PHE A 101 4.83 3.40 4.66
C PHE A 101 3.92 2.85 5.77
N ASN A 102 2.92 2.06 5.39
CA ASN A 102 1.93 1.55 6.33
C ASN A 102 1.84 0.04 6.27
N ILE A 103 1.69 -0.61 7.44
CA ILE A 103 1.13 -1.94 7.51
C ILE A 103 -0.32 -1.77 7.99
N GLN A 104 -1.27 -2.20 7.17
CA GLN A 104 -2.69 -1.97 7.36
C GLN A 104 -3.40 -3.29 7.63
N ARG A 105 -4.20 -3.32 8.68
CA ARG A 105 -5.04 -4.48 8.99
C ARG A 105 -6.51 -4.12 8.81
N TYR A 106 -7.19 -4.95 8.05
CA TYR A 106 -8.62 -4.91 7.84
C TYR A 106 -9.25 -6.16 8.45
N GLN A 107 -10.24 -5.97 9.32
CA GLN A 107 -11.07 -7.06 9.83
C GLN A 107 -12.13 -7.44 8.81
N PRO A 108 -12.80 -8.61 8.94
CA PRO A 108 -13.92 -8.95 8.07
C PRO A 108 -14.97 -7.82 8.05
N GLY A 109 -15.32 -7.36 6.84
CA GLY A 109 -16.23 -6.24 6.61
C GLY A 109 -15.58 -4.85 6.64
N GLU A 110 -14.29 -4.74 6.96
CA GLU A 110 -13.54 -3.50 6.85
C GLU A 110 -12.90 -3.36 5.46
N GLY A 111 -12.56 -2.14 5.09
CA GLY A 111 -11.94 -1.85 3.80
C GLY A 111 -11.75 -0.36 3.55
N TYR A 112 -11.19 -0.04 2.41
CA TYR A 112 -11.16 1.30 1.85
C TYR A 112 -12.12 1.33 0.66
N THR A 113 -13.35 1.74 0.89
CA THR A 113 -14.46 1.57 -0.05
C THR A 113 -14.70 2.76 -0.97
N LEU A 114 -14.00 3.86 -0.76
CA LEU A 114 -14.09 5.03 -1.64
C LEU A 114 -13.04 4.96 -2.76
N TRP A 115 -13.50 5.24 -3.98
CA TRP A 115 -12.61 5.49 -5.09
C TRP A 115 -11.71 6.69 -4.79
N HIS A 116 -10.41 6.50 -4.90
CA HIS A 116 -9.42 7.53 -4.63
C HIS A 116 -8.20 7.36 -5.54
N TYR A 117 -7.32 8.32 -5.50
CA TYR A 117 -6.04 8.29 -6.18
C TYR A 117 -4.94 8.72 -5.22
N GLU A 118 -3.78 8.09 -5.35
CA GLU A 118 -2.62 8.30 -4.48
C GLU A 118 -1.89 9.61 -4.77
N ARG A 119 -2.03 10.12 -6.00
CA ARG A 119 -1.37 11.34 -6.46
C ARG A 119 -2.33 12.51 -6.40
N THR A 120 -2.12 13.40 -5.45
CA THR A 120 -2.93 14.62 -5.26
C THR A 120 -2.10 15.88 -5.53
N ASN A 121 -2.16 16.85 -4.64
CA ASN A 121 -1.43 18.13 -4.74
C ASN A 121 -0.22 18.15 -3.78
N GLY A 122 0.57 19.23 -3.85
CA GLY A 122 1.74 19.41 -3.00
C GLY A 122 2.78 18.28 -3.16
N GLU A 123 3.32 17.78 -2.07
CA GLU A 123 4.33 16.71 -2.10
C GLU A 123 3.77 15.40 -2.68
N LEU A 124 2.49 15.13 -2.49
CA LEU A 124 1.85 13.92 -3.05
C LEU A 124 1.77 13.94 -4.58
N SER A 125 1.89 15.12 -5.22
CA SER A 125 1.94 15.23 -6.68
C SER A 125 3.19 14.60 -7.29
N LYS A 126 4.23 14.38 -6.49
CA LYS A 126 5.50 13.74 -6.90
C LYS A 126 5.42 12.21 -6.89
N ARG A 127 4.36 11.62 -6.34
CA ARG A 127 4.18 10.18 -6.33
C ARG A 127 4.11 9.66 -7.76
N PHE A 128 5.00 8.75 -8.10
CA PHE A 128 5.09 8.14 -9.41
C PHE A 128 4.45 6.76 -9.42
N LEU A 129 4.73 5.96 -8.39
CA LEU A 129 4.28 4.60 -8.23
C LEU A 129 3.65 4.44 -6.85
N ALA A 130 2.55 3.71 -6.77
CA ALA A 130 2.01 3.16 -5.54
C ALA A 130 2.24 1.65 -5.55
N TRP A 131 2.57 1.08 -4.39
CA TRP A 131 2.69 -0.35 -4.23
C TRP A 131 1.87 -0.83 -3.04
N MET A 132 1.45 -2.07 -3.12
CA MET A 132 0.87 -2.79 -1.99
C MET A 132 1.29 -4.25 -2.03
N THR A 133 1.37 -4.87 -0.87
CA THR A 133 1.66 -6.29 -0.73
C THR A 133 0.63 -6.89 0.22
N TYR A 134 -0.05 -7.91 -0.23
CA TYR A 134 -0.97 -8.66 0.62
C TYR A 134 -0.19 -9.60 1.51
N LEU A 135 -0.30 -9.42 2.82
CA LEU A 135 0.42 -10.24 3.80
C LEU A 135 -0.33 -11.54 4.14
N THR A 136 -1.61 -11.65 3.75
CA THR A 136 -2.48 -12.82 3.93
C THR A 136 -3.26 -13.09 2.67
N ASP A 137 -3.68 -14.33 2.49
CA ASP A 137 -4.66 -14.67 1.46
C ASP A 137 -6.03 -14.12 1.86
N ASN A 138 -6.68 -13.44 0.93
CA ASN A 138 -8.06 -12.99 1.07
C ASN A 138 -8.76 -13.06 -0.29
N PRO A 139 -9.38 -14.19 -0.63
CA PRO A 139 -10.02 -14.37 -1.93
C PRO A 139 -11.24 -13.46 -2.13
N ASP A 140 -11.87 -13.03 -1.05
CA ASP A 140 -13.04 -12.14 -1.07
C ASP A 140 -12.67 -10.65 -0.96
N GLY A 141 -11.39 -10.35 -0.82
CA GLY A 141 -10.84 -9.00 -0.73
C GLY A 141 -9.69 -8.79 -1.71
N GLY A 142 -9.55 -7.56 -2.14
CA GLY A 142 -8.51 -7.21 -3.12
C GLY A 142 -8.54 -5.73 -3.43
N THR A 143 -7.96 -5.36 -4.57
CA THR A 143 -7.93 -3.99 -5.05
C THR A 143 -8.56 -3.90 -6.43
N GLU A 144 -9.41 -2.90 -6.61
CA GLU A 144 -10.05 -2.60 -7.88
C GLU A 144 -9.49 -1.30 -8.46
N TRP A 145 -9.34 -1.27 -9.78
CA TRP A 145 -8.97 -0.09 -10.57
C TRP A 145 -10.11 0.26 -11.53
N LEU A 146 -10.80 1.36 -11.24
CA LEU A 146 -11.99 1.78 -11.98
C LEU A 146 -11.73 1.98 -13.48
N HIS A 147 -10.66 2.70 -13.80
CA HIS A 147 -10.38 3.08 -15.19
C HIS A 147 -9.76 1.96 -16.02
N GLN A 148 -9.09 1.02 -15.38
CA GLN A 148 -8.52 -0.16 -16.02
C GLN A 148 -9.48 -1.34 -16.04
N GLU A 149 -10.64 -1.22 -15.36
CA GLU A 149 -11.62 -2.30 -15.20
C GLU A 149 -10.94 -3.59 -14.68
N LYS A 150 -9.97 -3.44 -13.76
CA LYS A 150 -9.15 -4.53 -13.26
C LYS A 150 -9.40 -4.74 -11.77
N TYR A 151 -9.45 -6.01 -11.38
CA TYR A 151 -9.46 -6.46 -9.99
C TYR A 151 -8.31 -7.42 -9.74
N VAL A 152 -7.60 -7.24 -8.64
CA VAL A 152 -6.56 -8.14 -8.16
C VAL A 152 -6.95 -8.64 -6.78
N ALA A 153 -7.16 -9.95 -6.65
CA ALA A 153 -7.48 -10.58 -5.37
C ALA A 153 -6.31 -10.52 -4.39
N GLY A 154 -6.63 -10.46 -3.11
CA GLY A 154 -5.62 -10.48 -2.05
C GLY A 154 -4.97 -11.87 -1.98
N LYS A 155 -3.72 -11.99 -2.44
CA LYS A 155 -2.92 -13.20 -2.36
C LYS A 155 -1.64 -12.92 -1.60
N LYS A 156 -1.33 -13.78 -0.62
CA LYS A 156 -0.14 -13.65 0.22
C LYS A 156 1.14 -13.69 -0.60
N GLY A 157 1.98 -12.64 -0.42
CA GLY A 157 3.25 -12.47 -1.13
C GLY A 157 3.07 -12.04 -2.56
#